data_edba52729bd18273d8def9b0c0532329
#
_entry.id   edba52729bd18273d8def9b0c0532329
#
_cell.length_a   1.000
_cell.length_b   1.000
_cell.length_c   1.000
_cell.angle_alpha   90.00
_cell.angle_beta   90.00
_cell.angle_gamma   90.00
#
_symmetry.space_group_name_H-M   'P 1'
#
loop_
_entity.id
_entity.type
_entity.pdbx_description
1 polymer ?
#
loop_
_entity_poly.entity_id
_entity_poly.type
_entity_poly.pdbx_seq_one_letter_code
_entity_poly.pdbx_strand_id
1 'polypeptide(L)'
;MERESDYMIIDTAAGIGGNVTGVLRAAAEVIIVTTPDPTAVVDAYALIKVLHQHAPQKPLWVVVNDVVGVGDAEQTFAQLRGAAMRFLNHNIEHLGTIPRDAELATAVREQVPVIEYAPETPASRAFRLIAKHLDGKQDSKVESKGTTTTSFWNQLLNTEV
;
A
#
# COMPACT_ATOMS: atom_id res chain seq x y z
N MET A 1 -7.87 -28.37 6.91
CA MET A 1 -7.16 -27.54 7.92
C MET A 1 -6.85 -26.22 7.22
N GLU A 2 -7.74 -25.24 7.32
CA GLU A 2 -7.43 -23.86 6.90
C GLU A 2 -6.33 -23.37 7.84
N ARG A 3 -5.19 -22.98 7.28
CA ARG A 3 -4.19 -22.23 8.04
C ARG A 3 -4.79 -20.84 8.26
N GLU A 4 -5.15 -20.53 9.47
CA GLU A 4 -5.42 -19.16 9.87
C GLU A 4 -4.13 -18.36 9.64
N SER A 5 -4.16 -17.46 8.70
CA SER A 5 -3.07 -16.50 8.46
C SER A 5 -3.53 -15.15 9.01
N ASP A 6 -2.65 -14.47 9.74
CA ASP A 6 -2.96 -13.15 10.33
C ASP A 6 -3.12 -12.09 9.23
N TYR A 7 -2.39 -12.23 8.12
CA TYR A 7 -2.41 -11.33 6.97
C TYR A 7 -2.52 -12.06 5.64
N MET A 8 -3.27 -11.47 4.72
CA MET A 8 -3.26 -11.83 3.31
C MET A 8 -2.85 -10.59 2.51
N ILE A 9 -1.66 -10.64 1.90
CA ILE A 9 -1.13 -9.58 1.04
C ILE A 9 -1.30 -10.01 -0.41
N ILE A 10 -1.92 -9.16 -1.22
CA ILE A 10 -2.14 -9.41 -2.64
C ILE A 10 -1.36 -8.38 -3.44
N ASP A 11 -0.35 -8.82 -4.16
CA ASP A 11 0.37 -7.99 -5.13
C ASP A 11 -0.44 -7.90 -6.42
N THR A 12 -0.65 -6.68 -6.91
CA THR A 12 -1.41 -6.41 -8.12
C THR A 12 -0.52 -5.77 -9.19
N ALA A 13 -0.87 -5.99 -10.45
CA ALA A 13 -0.26 -5.23 -11.53
C ALA A 13 -0.53 -3.73 -11.37
N ALA A 14 0.35 -2.90 -11.93
CA ALA A 14 0.14 -1.46 -12.00
C ALA A 14 -1.06 -1.11 -12.89
N GLY A 15 -1.72 0.01 -12.58
CA GLY A 15 -2.81 0.57 -13.39
C GLY A 15 -4.19 0.46 -12.76
N ILE A 16 -5.21 0.82 -13.56
CA ILE A 16 -6.61 0.95 -13.14
C ILE A 16 -7.55 0.00 -13.91
N GLY A 17 -7.02 -1.09 -14.47
CA GLY A 17 -7.81 -2.08 -15.20
C GLY A 17 -8.85 -2.80 -14.31
N GLY A 18 -9.90 -3.35 -14.93
CA GLY A 18 -11.03 -3.97 -14.22
C GLY A 18 -10.61 -5.07 -13.22
N ASN A 19 -9.64 -5.92 -13.58
CA ASN A 19 -9.14 -6.97 -12.70
C ASN A 19 -8.46 -6.38 -11.44
N VAL A 20 -7.68 -5.30 -11.61
CA VAL A 20 -7.02 -4.61 -10.48
C VAL A 20 -8.06 -3.97 -9.57
N THR A 21 -9.01 -3.24 -10.14
CA THR A 21 -10.06 -2.56 -9.36
C THR A 21 -10.97 -3.53 -8.63
N GLY A 22 -11.26 -4.71 -9.19
CA GLY A 22 -12.00 -5.77 -8.52
C GLY A 22 -11.31 -6.25 -7.24
N VAL A 23 -10.03 -6.59 -7.33
CA VAL A 23 -9.21 -7.01 -6.16
C VAL A 23 -9.13 -5.91 -5.12
N LEU A 24 -8.85 -4.67 -5.54
CA LEU A 24 -8.75 -3.53 -4.64
C LEU A 24 -10.07 -3.21 -3.92
N ARG A 25 -11.21 -3.45 -4.58
CA ARG A 25 -12.53 -3.31 -3.94
C ARG A 25 -12.78 -4.38 -2.90
N ALA A 26 -12.36 -5.61 -3.13
CA ALA A 26 -12.52 -6.73 -2.21
C ALA A 26 -11.57 -6.68 -1.00
N ALA A 27 -10.39 -6.07 -1.14
CA ALA A 27 -9.44 -5.90 -0.05
C ALA A 27 -10.02 -5.05 1.09
N ALA A 28 -9.66 -5.35 2.33
CA ALA A 28 -10.07 -4.55 3.50
C ALA A 28 -9.40 -3.18 3.50
N GLU A 29 -8.13 -3.14 3.14
CA GLU A 29 -7.28 -1.95 3.08
C GLU A 29 -6.44 -1.98 1.81
N VAL A 30 -6.00 -0.83 1.32
CA VAL A 30 -5.15 -0.73 0.13
C VAL A 30 -3.89 0.04 0.47
N ILE A 31 -2.75 -0.51 0.07
CA ILE A 31 -1.45 0.17 0.13
C ILE A 31 -1.09 0.60 -1.29
N ILE A 32 -0.95 1.90 -1.47
CA ILE A 32 -0.51 2.52 -2.72
C ILE A 32 0.97 2.81 -2.60
N VAL A 33 1.77 2.24 -3.52
CA VAL A 33 3.20 2.52 -3.60
C VAL A 33 3.43 3.52 -4.72
N THR A 34 4.10 4.62 -4.40
CA THR A 34 4.49 5.66 -5.37
C THR A 34 5.95 6.04 -5.17
N THR A 35 6.50 6.87 -6.04
CA THR A 35 7.83 7.44 -5.93
C THR A 35 7.76 8.97 -6.02
N PRO A 36 8.84 9.72 -5.72
CA PRO A 36 8.87 11.17 -5.93
C PRO A 36 8.77 11.60 -7.40
N ASP A 37 8.77 10.66 -8.35
CA ASP A 37 8.57 10.98 -9.77
C ASP A 37 7.17 11.57 -10.00
N PRO A 38 7.06 12.71 -10.71
CA PRO A 38 5.77 13.36 -10.96
C PRO A 38 4.76 12.47 -11.68
N THR A 39 5.20 11.58 -12.56
CA THR A 39 4.30 10.66 -13.29
C THR A 39 3.74 9.61 -12.34
N ALA A 40 4.56 9.06 -11.44
CA ALA A 40 4.12 8.11 -10.43
C ALA A 40 3.11 8.73 -9.44
N VAL A 41 3.28 10.00 -9.09
CA VAL A 41 2.32 10.74 -8.23
C VAL A 41 0.97 10.91 -8.94
N VAL A 42 0.99 11.24 -10.24
CA VAL A 42 -0.25 11.35 -11.04
C VAL A 42 -0.96 10.01 -11.15
N ASP A 43 -0.23 8.92 -11.38
CA ASP A 43 -0.79 7.57 -11.46
C ASP A 43 -1.37 7.12 -10.10
N ALA A 44 -0.69 7.41 -9.01
CA ALA A 44 -1.19 7.15 -7.67
C ALA A 44 -2.50 7.93 -7.39
N TYR A 45 -2.57 9.20 -7.80
CA TYR A 45 -3.78 9.99 -7.67
C TYR A 45 -4.93 9.44 -8.53
N ALA A 46 -4.65 9.01 -9.76
CA ALA A 46 -5.65 8.38 -10.64
C ALA A 46 -6.23 7.12 -9.99
N LEU A 47 -5.39 6.29 -9.37
CA LEU A 47 -5.83 5.11 -8.64
C LEU A 47 -6.70 5.47 -7.42
N ILE A 48 -6.29 6.47 -6.61
CA ILE A 48 -7.09 6.97 -5.47
C ILE A 48 -8.47 7.43 -5.96
N LYS A 49 -8.53 8.16 -7.07
CA LYS A 49 -9.79 8.64 -7.64
C LYS A 49 -10.72 7.49 -8.03
N VAL A 50 -10.19 6.47 -8.69
CA VAL A 50 -10.97 5.27 -9.07
C VAL A 50 -11.45 4.52 -7.83
N LEU A 51 -10.60 4.32 -6.84
CA LEU A 51 -10.98 3.68 -5.58
C LEU A 51 -12.04 4.47 -4.83
N HIS A 52 -11.91 5.79 -4.78
CA HIS A 52 -12.91 6.66 -4.14
C HIS A 52 -14.28 6.54 -4.80
N GLN A 53 -14.35 6.44 -6.14
CA GLN A 53 -15.63 6.27 -6.86
C GLN A 53 -16.34 4.96 -6.50
N HIS A 54 -15.59 3.90 -6.23
CA HIS A 54 -16.15 2.57 -5.97
C HIS A 54 -16.22 2.20 -4.48
N ALA A 55 -15.39 2.80 -3.65
CA ALA A 55 -15.27 2.52 -2.22
C ALA A 55 -14.79 3.75 -1.44
N PRO A 56 -15.64 4.79 -1.28
CA PRO A 56 -15.24 6.11 -0.77
C PRO A 56 -14.75 6.11 0.69
N GLN A 57 -15.07 5.08 1.45
CA GLN A 57 -14.65 4.94 2.86
C GLN A 57 -13.50 3.94 3.07
N LYS A 58 -12.90 3.43 1.99
CA LYS A 58 -11.83 2.46 2.09
C LYS A 58 -10.56 3.11 2.65
N PRO A 59 -9.93 2.50 3.69
CA PRO A 59 -8.64 2.96 4.18
C PRO A 59 -7.58 2.85 3.09
N LEU A 60 -6.92 3.98 2.79
CA LEU A 60 -5.84 4.06 1.81
C LEU A 60 -4.55 4.48 2.51
N TRP A 61 -3.54 3.65 2.35
CA TRP A 61 -2.20 3.88 2.85
C TRP A 61 -1.26 4.22 1.70
N VAL A 62 -0.29 5.08 1.94
CA VAL A 62 0.72 5.43 0.94
C VAL A 62 2.11 5.09 1.47
N VAL A 63 2.87 4.38 0.65
CA VAL A 63 4.31 4.19 0.81
C VAL A 63 4.99 5.00 -0.28
N VAL A 64 5.93 5.87 0.11
CA VAL A 64 6.79 6.58 -0.84
C VAL A 64 8.11 5.81 -0.96
N ASN A 65 8.34 5.21 -2.13
CA ASN A 65 9.48 4.36 -2.43
C ASN A 65 10.55 5.12 -3.22
N ASP A 66 11.77 4.61 -3.21
CA ASP A 66 12.92 5.10 -4.01
C ASP A 66 13.28 6.55 -3.71
N VAL A 67 13.20 6.95 -2.45
CA VAL A 67 13.45 8.31 -1.98
C VAL A 67 14.95 8.59 -1.88
N VAL A 68 15.41 9.70 -2.47
CA VAL A 68 16.82 10.12 -2.48
C VAL A 68 17.06 11.35 -1.62
N GLY A 69 16.26 12.38 -1.81
CA GLY A 69 16.43 13.67 -1.12
C GLY A 69 15.75 13.71 0.25
N VAL A 70 16.33 14.49 1.14
CA VAL A 70 15.69 14.81 2.43
C VAL A 70 14.45 15.66 2.16
N GLY A 71 13.29 15.22 2.66
CA GLY A 71 12.03 15.92 2.46
C GLY A 71 11.24 15.52 1.21
N ASP A 72 11.82 14.75 0.27
CA ASP A 72 11.12 14.31 -0.95
C ASP A 72 9.88 13.47 -0.63
N ALA A 73 9.98 12.60 0.37
CA ALA A 73 8.87 11.75 0.78
C ALA A 73 7.70 12.55 1.37
N GLU A 74 8.01 13.47 2.26
CA GLU A 74 7.03 14.35 2.90
C GLU A 74 6.35 15.24 1.87
N GLN A 75 7.12 15.80 0.93
CA GLN A 75 6.59 16.64 -0.14
C GLN A 75 5.68 15.82 -1.07
N THR A 76 6.13 14.64 -1.49
CA THR A 76 5.36 13.72 -2.35
C THR A 76 4.04 13.33 -1.69
N PHE A 77 4.09 12.92 -0.43
CA PHE A 77 2.90 12.55 0.32
C PHE A 77 1.96 13.75 0.53
N ALA A 78 2.50 14.93 0.88
CA ALA A 78 1.71 16.13 1.09
C ALA A 78 0.98 16.56 -0.19
N GLN A 79 1.63 16.49 -1.36
CA GLN A 79 1.00 16.77 -2.66
C GLN A 79 -0.16 15.80 -2.94
N LEU A 80 0.07 14.50 -2.77
CA LEU A 80 -0.92 13.47 -3.02
C LEU A 80 -2.12 13.60 -2.05
N ARG A 81 -1.84 13.79 -0.76
CA ARG A 81 -2.86 14.00 0.27
C ARG A 81 -3.66 15.28 0.02
N GLY A 82 -2.97 16.37 -0.33
CA GLY A 82 -3.61 17.65 -0.65
C GLY A 82 -4.58 17.52 -1.83
N ALA A 83 -4.20 16.80 -2.88
CA ALA A 83 -5.06 16.54 -4.03
C ALA A 83 -6.26 15.64 -3.65
N ALA A 84 -6.03 14.56 -2.91
CA ALA A 84 -7.08 13.64 -2.46
C ALA A 84 -8.11 14.36 -1.57
N MET A 85 -7.66 15.17 -0.61
CA MET A 85 -8.54 15.95 0.25
C MET A 85 -9.31 17.02 -0.53
N ARG A 86 -8.62 17.80 -1.38
CA ARG A 86 -9.22 18.93 -2.09
C ARG A 86 -10.28 18.50 -3.09
N PHE A 87 -10.04 17.43 -3.85
CA PHE A 87 -10.90 17.05 -4.98
C PHE A 87 -11.83 15.87 -4.70
N LEU A 88 -11.49 15.03 -3.71
CA LEU A 88 -12.25 13.83 -3.40
C LEU A 88 -12.82 13.83 -1.98
N ASN A 89 -12.39 14.76 -1.13
CA ASN A 89 -12.66 14.73 0.32
C ASN A 89 -12.31 13.36 0.95
N HIS A 90 -11.23 12.75 0.45
CA HIS A 90 -10.75 11.44 0.89
C HIS A 90 -9.43 11.60 1.64
N ASN A 91 -9.42 11.18 2.91
CA ASN A 91 -8.18 11.17 3.68
C ASN A 91 -7.36 9.92 3.31
N ILE A 92 -6.07 10.12 3.09
CA ILE A 92 -5.09 9.06 2.90
C ILE A 92 -4.03 9.16 3.99
N GLU A 93 -3.43 8.05 4.37
CA GLU A 93 -2.45 8.03 5.45
C GLU A 93 -1.07 7.58 4.95
N HIS A 94 -0.02 8.19 5.51
CA HIS A 94 1.36 7.81 5.22
C HIS A 94 1.73 6.57 6.02
N LEU A 95 2.01 5.47 5.34
CA LEU A 95 2.40 4.22 5.97
C LEU A 95 3.91 4.17 6.22
N GLY A 96 4.70 4.72 5.30
CA GLY A 96 6.15 4.76 5.45
C GLY A 96 6.88 5.20 4.19
N THR A 97 8.20 5.34 4.33
CA THR A 97 9.12 5.75 3.28
C THR A 97 10.22 4.73 3.12
N ILE A 98 10.50 4.31 1.89
CA ILE A 98 11.59 3.40 1.56
C ILE A 98 12.65 4.22 0.80
N PRO A 99 13.85 4.42 1.37
CA PRO A 99 14.92 5.14 0.70
C PRO A 99 15.50 4.31 -0.44
N ARG A 100 16.08 5.00 -1.44
CA ARG A 100 16.91 4.36 -2.47
C ARG A 100 18.07 3.65 -1.80
N ASP A 101 18.27 2.38 -2.14
CA ASP A 101 19.25 1.52 -1.50
C ASP A 101 19.85 0.57 -2.54
N ALA A 102 21.17 0.60 -2.67
CA ALA A 102 21.90 -0.26 -3.62
C ALA A 102 21.79 -1.75 -3.25
N GLU A 103 21.77 -2.05 -1.95
CA GLU A 103 21.62 -3.43 -1.46
C GLU A 103 20.22 -3.97 -1.77
N LEU A 104 19.17 -3.13 -1.71
CA LEU A 104 17.84 -3.52 -2.15
C LEU A 104 17.84 -3.89 -3.64
N ALA A 105 18.49 -3.08 -4.49
CA ALA A 105 18.57 -3.37 -5.92
C ALA A 105 19.38 -4.66 -6.20
N THR A 106 20.39 -4.96 -5.38
CA THR A 106 21.17 -6.20 -5.48
C THR A 106 20.35 -7.40 -5.00
N ALA A 107 19.69 -7.31 -3.85
CA ALA A 107 18.83 -8.35 -3.30
C ALA A 107 17.73 -8.77 -4.30
N VAL A 108 17.12 -7.80 -5.00
CA VAL A 108 16.13 -8.07 -6.07
C VAL A 108 16.75 -8.90 -7.20
N ARG A 109 17.97 -8.59 -7.65
CA ARG A 109 18.66 -9.38 -8.68
C ARG A 109 18.99 -10.78 -8.22
N GLU A 110 19.36 -10.93 -6.95
CA GLU A 110 19.67 -12.23 -6.33
C GLU A 110 18.39 -13.02 -5.94
N GLN A 111 17.21 -12.42 -6.10
CA GLN A 111 15.91 -13.02 -5.74
C GLN A 111 15.83 -13.39 -4.24
N VAL A 112 16.46 -12.60 -3.39
CA VAL A 112 16.45 -12.75 -1.93
C VAL A 112 15.81 -11.51 -1.32
N PRO A 113 14.92 -11.65 -0.31
CA PRO A 113 14.39 -10.50 0.40
C PRO A 113 15.50 -9.64 1.02
N VAL A 114 15.45 -8.33 0.82
CA VAL A 114 16.51 -7.42 1.32
C VAL A 114 16.69 -7.51 2.84
N ILE A 115 15.62 -7.81 3.58
CA ILE A 115 15.67 -7.99 5.04
C ILE A 115 16.49 -9.22 5.48
N GLU A 116 16.67 -10.20 4.58
CA GLU A 116 17.52 -11.37 4.76
C GLU A 116 18.91 -11.14 4.17
N TYR A 117 18.96 -10.55 2.96
CA TYR A 117 20.20 -10.27 2.24
C TYR A 117 21.09 -9.26 2.97
N ALA A 118 20.50 -8.13 3.37
CA ALA A 118 21.21 -7.02 4.01
C ALA A 118 20.34 -6.41 5.14
N PRO A 119 20.26 -7.06 6.31
CA PRO A 119 19.28 -6.74 7.37
C PRO A 119 19.44 -5.33 7.97
N GLU A 120 20.65 -4.75 7.93
CA GLU A 120 20.92 -3.47 8.58
C GLU A 120 20.86 -2.26 7.66
N THR A 121 20.48 -2.46 6.40
CA THR A 121 20.39 -1.34 5.44
C THR A 121 19.20 -0.41 5.73
N PRO A 122 19.24 0.82 5.20
CA PRO A 122 18.13 1.75 5.34
C PRO A 122 16.81 1.19 4.82
N ALA A 123 16.81 0.49 3.67
CA ALA A 123 15.61 -0.15 3.13
C ALA A 123 15.07 -1.25 4.06
N SER A 124 15.94 -2.13 4.57
CA SER A 124 15.54 -3.19 5.50
C SER A 124 14.92 -2.66 6.79
N ARG A 125 15.47 -1.58 7.34
CA ARG A 125 14.89 -0.89 8.48
C ARG A 125 13.53 -0.27 8.16
N ALA A 126 13.39 0.33 6.98
CA ALA A 126 12.14 0.91 6.52
C ALA A 126 11.02 -0.15 6.38
N PHE A 127 11.31 -1.30 5.77
CA PHE A 127 10.36 -2.41 5.68
C PHE A 127 9.89 -2.91 7.05
N ARG A 128 10.82 -3.05 8.01
CA ARG A 128 10.45 -3.46 9.38
C ARG A 128 9.56 -2.42 10.09
N LEU A 129 9.82 -1.12 9.88
CA LEU A 129 8.98 -0.06 10.45
C LEU A 129 7.57 -0.07 9.83
N ILE A 130 7.46 -0.27 8.51
CA ILE A 130 6.17 -0.41 7.82
C ILE A 130 5.40 -1.63 8.36
N ALA A 131 6.07 -2.78 8.47
CA ALA A 131 5.46 -3.98 9.03
C ALA A 131 4.95 -3.77 10.46
N LYS A 132 5.78 -3.18 11.33
CA LYS A 132 5.39 -2.85 12.71
C LYS A 132 4.21 -1.88 12.77
N HIS A 133 4.13 -0.93 11.84
CA HIS A 133 3.03 0.01 11.77
C HIS A 133 1.71 -0.67 11.39
N LEU A 134 1.76 -1.62 10.47
CA LEU A 134 0.61 -2.45 10.10
C LEU A 134 0.16 -3.33 11.27
N ASP A 135 1.09 -3.97 11.97
CA ASP A 135 0.85 -4.86 13.09
C ASP A 135 0.20 -4.13 14.28
N GLY A 136 0.76 -3.00 14.70
CA GLY A 136 0.22 -2.19 15.80
C GLY A 136 -1.17 -1.58 15.54
N LYS A 137 -1.65 -1.58 14.30
CA LYS A 137 -3.02 -1.15 13.95
C LYS A 137 -4.05 -2.26 14.09
N GLN A 138 -3.65 -3.52 13.99
CA GLN A 138 -4.55 -4.64 14.27
C GLN A 138 -4.96 -4.68 15.75
N ASP A 139 -4.04 -4.43 16.65
CA ASP A 139 -4.35 -4.40 18.09
C ASP A 139 -5.43 -3.36 18.44
N SER A 140 -5.50 -2.25 17.71
CA SER A 140 -6.54 -1.24 17.89
C SER A 140 -7.87 -1.55 17.18
N LYS A 141 -7.90 -2.49 16.23
CA LYS A 141 -9.08 -2.88 15.44
C LYS A 141 -9.72 -4.21 15.86
N VAL A 142 -9.11 -4.96 16.76
CA VAL A 142 -9.65 -6.25 17.24
C VAL A 142 -11.02 -6.09 17.90
N GLU A 143 -11.43 -4.88 18.26
CA GLU A 143 -12.81 -4.58 18.70
C GLU A 143 -13.82 -4.39 17.56
N SER A 144 -13.43 -4.34 16.30
CA SER A 144 -14.33 -4.18 15.15
C SER A 144 -14.12 -5.26 14.09
N LYS A 145 -14.97 -6.29 14.13
CA LYS A 145 -15.28 -7.32 13.12
C LYS A 145 -14.21 -7.57 12.05
N GLY A 146 -13.42 -8.63 12.24
CA GLY A 146 -12.47 -9.12 11.26
C GLY A 146 -13.14 -9.45 9.90
N THR A 147 -12.61 -8.88 8.82
CA THR A 147 -12.88 -9.36 7.49
C THR A 147 -12.11 -10.67 7.33
N THR A 148 -12.81 -11.79 7.41
CA THR A 148 -12.22 -13.11 7.20
C THR A 148 -11.83 -13.30 5.73
N THR A 149 -10.85 -14.16 5.45
CA THR A 149 -10.47 -14.56 4.08
C THR A 149 -11.68 -14.97 3.24
N THR A 150 -12.65 -15.64 3.84
CA THR A 150 -13.93 -16.01 3.23
C THR A 150 -14.73 -14.78 2.77
N SER A 151 -14.73 -13.69 3.53
CA SER A 151 -15.40 -12.44 3.15
C SER A 151 -14.76 -11.79 1.93
N PHE A 152 -13.42 -11.83 1.83
CA PHE A 152 -12.69 -11.30 0.67
C PHE A 152 -13.09 -12.05 -0.62
N TRP A 153 -13.04 -13.39 -0.62
CA TRP A 153 -13.39 -14.17 -1.79
C TRP A 153 -14.84 -14.01 -2.20
N ASN A 154 -15.76 -13.91 -1.25
CA ASN A 154 -17.18 -13.65 -1.54
C ASN A 154 -17.40 -12.26 -2.18
N GLN A 155 -16.67 -11.24 -1.74
CA GLN A 155 -16.74 -9.91 -2.34
C GLN A 155 -16.16 -9.89 -3.76
N LEU A 156 -15.04 -10.60 -3.99
CA LEU A 156 -14.41 -10.70 -5.30
C LEU A 156 -15.31 -11.41 -6.32
N LEU A 157 -15.91 -12.54 -5.94
CA LEU A 157 -16.77 -13.35 -6.82
C LEU A 157 -18.11 -12.65 -7.12
N ASN A 158 -18.62 -11.80 -6.25
CA ASN A 158 -19.86 -11.04 -6.46
C ASN A 158 -19.65 -9.74 -7.24
N THR A 159 -18.46 -9.46 -7.73
CA THR A 159 -18.12 -8.22 -8.48
C THR A 159 -18.23 -8.42 -10.01
N GLU A 160 -18.50 -9.64 -10.48
CA GLU A 160 -18.69 -9.98 -11.91
C GLU A 160 -20.19 -9.99 -12.32
N VAL A 161 -20.94 -8.92 -12.01
CA VAL A 161 -22.28 -8.69 -12.64
C VAL A 161 -22.38 -7.23 -13.00
#